data_e0c15b386e810f518ac4de771e643033
#
_entry.id   e0c15b386e810f518ac4de771e643033
#
_cell.length_a   1.000
_cell.length_b   1.000
_cell.length_c   1.000
_cell.angle_alpha   90.00
_cell.angle_beta   90.00
_cell.angle_gamma   90.00
#
_symmetry.space_group_name_H-M   'P 1'
#
loop_
_entity.id
_entity.type
_entity.pdbx_description
1 polymer ?
#
loop_
_entity_poly.entity_id
_entity_poly.type
_entity_poly.pdbx_seq_one_letter_code
_entity_poly.pdbx_strand_id
1 'polypeptide(L)'
;MLTAAISTLSLYTIILLILIVVFALWRLWGVYQRNQAATLIDEKTFQAGMRKAQVIDVREKKDFDAGHILGARNIPYSTMRSFYQQIRKDLPVYLYDQGKEMSSRSAILLKKHGYKQIFILKTGYARWEGKTKKSAI
;
A
#
# COMPACT_ATOMS: atom_id res chain seq x y z
N MET A 1 -29.54 -31.74 28.04
CA MET A 1 -28.15 -31.29 28.22
C MET A 1 -27.31 -31.44 26.97
N LEU A 2 -27.28 -32.62 26.35
CA LEU A 2 -26.44 -32.81 25.14
C LEU A 2 -26.90 -31.97 23.98
N THR A 3 -28.20 -31.82 23.76
CA THR A 3 -28.76 -30.98 22.68
C THR A 3 -28.45 -29.49 22.86
N ALA A 4 -28.46 -28.99 24.11
CA ALA A 4 -28.12 -27.59 24.39
C ALA A 4 -26.61 -27.30 24.16
N ALA A 5 -25.73 -28.24 24.53
CA ALA A 5 -24.29 -28.14 24.30
C ALA A 5 -23.95 -28.16 22.79
N ILE A 6 -24.61 -29.06 22.05
CA ILE A 6 -24.45 -29.13 20.59
C ILE A 6 -24.96 -27.84 19.93
N SER A 7 -26.08 -27.31 20.42
CA SER A 7 -26.69 -26.09 19.92
C SER A 7 -25.75 -24.86 20.12
N THR A 8 -25.17 -24.74 21.32
CA THR A 8 -24.21 -23.63 21.60
C THR A 8 -22.94 -23.78 20.79
N LEU A 9 -22.41 -24.99 20.65
CA LEU A 9 -21.25 -25.26 19.84
C LEU A 9 -21.50 -24.93 18.37
N SER A 10 -22.69 -25.31 17.85
CA SER A 10 -23.10 -24.95 16.49
C SER A 10 -23.22 -23.46 16.29
N LEU A 11 -23.72 -22.73 17.30
CA LEU A 11 -23.85 -21.30 17.26
C LEU A 11 -22.47 -20.63 17.16
N TYR A 12 -21.51 -21.04 17.98
CA TYR A 12 -20.14 -20.52 17.90
C TYR A 12 -19.49 -20.81 16.55
N THR A 13 -19.70 -22.00 16.01
CA THR A 13 -19.18 -22.38 14.69
C THR A 13 -19.76 -21.49 13.60
N ILE A 14 -21.06 -21.23 13.63
CA ILE A 14 -21.72 -20.35 12.65
C ILE A 14 -21.18 -18.93 12.74
N ILE A 15 -21.02 -18.39 13.95
CA ILE A 15 -20.46 -17.06 14.17
C ILE A 15 -19.04 -16.99 13.61
N LEU A 16 -18.22 -17.98 13.90
CA LEU A 16 -16.85 -18.04 13.40
C LEU A 16 -16.80 -18.04 11.87
N LEU A 17 -17.64 -18.85 11.23
CA LEU A 17 -17.72 -18.91 9.77
C LEU A 17 -18.15 -17.58 9.18
N ILE A 18 -19.13 -16.92 9.80
CA ILE A 18 -19.57 -15.58 9.36
C ILE A 18 -18.41 -14.59 9.45
N LEU A 19 -17.66 -14.58 10.54
CA LEU A 19 -16.51 -13.69 10.72
C LEU A 19 -15.43 -13.95 9.67
N ILE A 20 -15.16 -15.21 9.36
CA ILE A 20 -14.20 -15.58 8.32
C ILE A 20 -14.65 -15.07 6.95
N VAL A 21 -15.93 -15.25 6.62
CA VAL A 21 -16.49 -14.79 5.34
C VAL A 21 -16.44 -13.27 5.25
N VAL A 22 -16.86 -12.57 6.30
CA VAL A 22 -16.81 -11.10 6.34
C VAL A 22 -15.37 -10.61 6.17
N PHE A 23 -14.42 -11.22 6.87
CA PHE A 23 -13.01 -10.87 6.75
C PHE A 23 -12.49 -11.10 5.32
N ALA A 24 -12.84 -12.26 4.74
CA ALA A 24 -12.45 -12.59 3.37
C ALA A 24 -13.01 -11.57 2.35
N LEU A 25 -14.29 -11.21 2.49
CA LEU A 25 -14.93 -10.21 1.62
C LEU A 25 -14.29 -8.84 1.78
N TRP A 26 -13.95 -8.46 3.01
CA TRP A 26 -13.26 -7.20 3.28
C TRP A 26 -11.87 -7.17 2.62
N ARG A 27 -11.12 -8.27 2.70
CA ARG A 27 -9.80 -8.37 2.05
C ARG A 27 -9.92 -8.31 0.53
N LEU A 28 -10.88 -9.01 -0.03
CA LEU A 28 -11.13 -9.00 -1.48
C LEU A 28 -11.52 -7.61 -1.96
N TRP A 29 -12.33 -6.91 -1.19
CA TRP A 29 -12.72 -5.52 -1.51
C TRP A 29 -11.49 -4.61 -1.54
N GLY A 30 -10.60 -4.74 -0.56
CA GLY A 30 -9.35 -3.96 -0.53
C GLY A 30 -8.47 -4.23 -1.74
N VAL A 31 -8.34 -5.50 -2.13
CA VAL A 31 -7.56 -5.88 -3.33
C VAL A 31 -8.21 -5.29 -4.59
N TYR A 32 -9.53 -5.38 -4.70
CA TYR A 32 -10.27 -4.80 -5.83
C TYR A 32 -10.05 -3.30 -5.92
N GLN A 33 -10.19 -2.58 -4.81
CA GLN A 33 -9.99 -1.12 -4.79
C GLN A 33 -8.56 -0.76 -5.21
N ARG A 34 -7.55 -1.49 -4.72
CA ARG A 34 -6.16 -1.25 -5.10
C ARG A 34 -5.95 -1.49 -6.60
N ASN A 35 -6.49 -2.58 -7.14
CA ASN A 35 -6.33 -2.91 -8.55
C ASN A 35 -6.99 -1.86 -9.46
N GLN A 36 -8.05 -1.21 -9.00
CA GLN A 36 -8.68 -0.11 -9.71
C GLN A 36 -7.88 1.19 -9.57
N ALA A 37 -7.17 1.37 -8.45
CA ALA A 37 -6.46 2.60 -8.16
C ALA A 37 -5.06 2.64 -8.75
N ALA A 38 -4.36 1.50 -8.82
CA ALA A 38 -2.95 1.46 -9.19
C ALA A 38 -2.57 0.16 -9.89
N THR A 39 -1.45 0.20 -10.62
CA THR A 39 -0.84 -0.95 -11.27
C THR A 39 0.38 -1.38 -10.47
N LEU A 40 0.49 -2.67 -10.15
CA LEU A 40 1.68 -3.24 -9.55
C LEU A 40 2.74 -3.46 -10.63
N ILE A 41 3.95 -2.98 -10.38
CA ILE A 41 5.08 -3.14 -11.32
C ILE A 41 6.27 -3.74 -10.60
N ASP A 42 7.08 -4.48 -11.34
CA ASP A 42 8.30 -5.07 -10.79
C ASP A 42 9.42 -4.03 -10.65
N GLU A 43 10.51 -4.42 -9.99
CA GLU A 43 11.62 -3.51 -9.74
C GLU A 43 12.26 -3.02 -11.04
N LYS A 44 12.42 -3.88 -12.02
CA LYS A 44 13.01 -3.53 -13.30
C LYS A 44 12.22 -2.44 -14.01
N THR A 45 10.90 -2.62 -14.08
CA THR A 45 9.98 -1.62 -14.68
C THR A 45 10.00 -0.33 -13.88
N PHE A 46 10.01 -0.45 -12.55
CA PHE A 46 10.06 0.70 -11.64
C PHE A 46 11.34 1.52 -11.88
N GLN A 47 12.50 0.86 -11.91
CA GLN A 47 13.77 1.54 -12.16
C GLN A 47 13.80 2.21 -13.54
N ALA A 48 13.25 1.56 -14.55
CA ALA A 48 13.22 2.11 -15.91
C ALA A 48 12.41 3.39 -16.02
N GLY A 49 11.35 3.54 -15.23
CA GLY A 49 10.44 4.68 -15.29
C GLY A 49 10.69 5.78 -14.26
N MET A 50 11.61 5.58 -13.32
CA MET A 50 11.79 6.50 -12.17
C MET A 50 12.08 7.93 -12.58
N ARG A 51 12.86 8.15 -13.63
CA ARG A 51 13.28 9.51 -14.05
C ARG A 51 12.11 10.37 -14.52
N LYS A 52 11.07 9.73 -15.05
CA LYS A 52 9.88 10.41 -15.58
C LYS A 52 8.71 10.39 -14.60
N ALA A 53 8.92 9.90 -13.41
CA ALA A 53 7.88 9.72 -12.41
C ALA A 53 8.26 10.40 -11.09
N GLN A 54 7.25 10.58 -10.27
CA GLN A 54 7.43 11.02 -8.88
C GLN A 54 7.52 9.79 -8.01
N VAL A 55 8.68 9.53 -7.40
CA VAL A 55 8.90 8.39 -6.52
C VAL A 55 8.62 8.81 -5.09
N ILE A 56 7.61 8.21 -4.48
CA ILE A 56 7.12 8.57 -3.15
C ILE A 56 7.26 7.37 -2.22
N ASP A 57 8.01 7.56 -1.14
CA ASP A 57 8.13 6.62 -0.04
C ASP A 57 7.01 6.92 0.95
N VAL A 58 6.10 5.98 1.15
CA VAL A 58 4.93 6.17 2.04
C VAL A 58 5.15 5.60 3.44
N ARG A 59 6.38 5.17 3.74
CA ARG A 59 6.75 4.73 5.10
C ARG A 59 6.89 5.94 6.02
N GLU A 60 6.97 5.67 7.31
CA GLU A 60 7.23 6.75 8.27
C GLU A 60 8.61 7.37 8.04
N LYS A 61 8.77 8.64 8.44
CA LYS A 61 10.01 9.40 8.25
C LYS A 61 11.22 8.68 8.84
N LYS A 62 11.06 8.02 9.97
CA LYS A 62 12.10 7.26 10.63
C LYS A 62 12.69 6.18 9.70
N ASP A 63 11.84 5.44 9.03
CA ASP A 63 12.25 4.40 8.10
C ASP A 63 12.88 4.98 6.84
N PHE A 64 12.31 6.07 6.33
CA PHE A 64 12.86 6.80 5.19
C PHE A 64 14.27 7.30 5.47
N ASP A 65 14.47 7.89 6.63
CA ASP A 65 15.78 8.43 7.00
C ASP A 65 16.84 7.34 7.18
N ALA A 66 16.43 6.16 7.64
CA ALA A 66 17.33 5.01 7.81
C ALA A 66 17.80 4.42 6.48
N GLY A 67 17.07 4.66 5.41
CA GLY A 67 17.43 4.21 4.06
C GLY A 67 16.22 4.23 3.16
N HIS A 68 16.38 4.79 1.96
CA HIS A 68 15.31 4.90 0.99
C HIS A 68 15.86 4.80 -0.44
N ILE A 69 15.00 4.61 -1.40
CA ILE A 69 15.37 4.59 -2.82
C ILE A 69 15.91 5.96 -3.21
N LEU A 70 17.06 5.97 -3.87
CA LEU A 70 17.68 7.21 -4.32
C LEU A 70 16.71 7.98 -5.22
N GLY A 71 16.45 9.25 -4.88
CA GLY A 71 15.52 10.11 -5.61
C GLY A 71 14.10 10.12 -5.10
N ALA A 72 13.78 9.30 -4.09
CA ALA A 72 12.45 9.27 -3.51
C ALA A 72 12.21 10.44 -2.55
N ARG A 73 10.95 10.89 -2.50
CA ARG A 73 10.48 11.82 -1.49
C ARG A 73 9.65 11.07 -0.47
N ASN A 74 9.63 11.56 0.76
CA ASN A 74 8.86 10.93 1.82
C ASN A 74 7.54 11.68 2.07
N ILE A 75 6.44 10.98 1.84
CA ILE A 75 5.11 11.43 2.24
C ILE A 75 4.46 10.24 2.94
N PRO A 76 4.58 10.12 4.27
CA PRO A 76 4.04 8.98 5.00
C PRO A 76 2.53 8.83 4.80
N TYR A 77 2.07 7.61 4.71
CA TYR A 77 0.63 7.35 4.61
C TYR A 77 -0.13 7.98 5.78
N SER A 78 0.44 7.97 6.98
CA SER A 78 -0.19 8.52 8.18
C SER A 78 -0.55 10.01 8.04
N THR A 79 0.19 10.76 7.22
CA THR A 79 -0.04 12.19 6.99
C THR A 79 -0.43 12.50 5.54
N MET A 80 -0.64 11.50 4.73
CA MET A 80 -0.91 11.65 3.29
C MET A 80 -2.13 12.55 3.03
N ARG A 81 -3.16 12.46 3.86
CA ARG A 81 -4.37 13.27 3.72
C ARG A 81 -4.10 14.77 3.80
N SER A 82 -3.06 15.16 4.53
CA SER A 82 -2.66 16.56 4.69
C SER A 82 -1.67 17.02 3.63
N PHE A 83 -0.90 16.09 3.03
CA PHE A 83 0.24 16.44 2.18
C PHE A 83 0.17 15.92 0.75
N TYR A 84 -0.90 15.22 0.37
CA TYR A 84 -1.01 14.65 -0.98
C TYR A 84 -0.93 15.72 -2.08
N GLN A 85 -1.29 16.95 -1.79
CA GLN A 85 -1.27 18.05 -2.76
C GLN A 85 0.14 18.37 -3.26
N GLN A 86 1.17 17.94 -2.54
CA GLN A 86 2.57 18.07 -2.98
C GLN A 86 2.89 17.14 -4.16
N ILE A 87 2.04 16.17 -4.44
CA ILE A 87 2.19 15.24 -5.54
C ILE A 87 1.49 15.82 -6.76
N ARG A 88 2.19 15.89 -7.88
CA ARG A 88 1.62 16.41 -9.13
C ARG A 88 0.69 15.39 -9.77
N LYS A 89 -0.41 15.85 -10.33
CA LYS A 89 -1.40 15.00 -11.03
C LYS A 89 -1.02 14.73 -12.48
N ASP A 90 -0.17 15.56 -13.07
CA ASP A 90 0.20 15.50 -14.48
C ASP A 90 1.39 14.55 -14.76
N LEU A 91 1.99 13.98 -13.73
CA LEU A 91 3.10 13.05 -13.84
C LEU A 91 2.73 11.71 -13.20
N PRO A 92 3.32 10.60 -13.67
CA PRO A 92 3.15 9.32 -13.03
C PRO A 92 3.62 9.36 -11.57
N VAL A 93 2.89 8.65 -10.70
CA VAL A 93 3.21 8.53 -9.27
C VAL A 93 3.66 7.10 -9.01
N TYR A 94 4.88 6.95 -8.53
CA TYR A 94 5.48 5.67 -8.18
C TYR A 94 5.56 5.58 -6.65
N LEU A 95 4.76 4.68 -6.08
CA LEU A 95 4.68 4.51 -4.63
C LEU A 95 5.43 3.26 -4.20
N TYR A 96 6.07 3.33 -3.04
CA TYR A 96 6.61 2.14 -2.41
C TYR A 96 6.58 2.27 -0.88
N ASP A 97 6.50 1.14 -0.22
CA ASP A 97 6.70 1.01 1.21
C ASP A 97 7.59 -0.21 1.45
N GLN A 98 7.60 -0.76 2.64
CA GLN A 98 8.41 -1.94 2.94
C GLN A 98 7.94 -3.16 2.15
N GLY A 99 6.62 -3.33 2.01
CA GLY A 99 5.98 -4.32 1.16
C GLY A 99 5.10 -3.64 0.13
N LYS A 100 3.79 -3.81 0.23
CA LYS A 100 2.82 -3.15 -0.66
C LYS A 100 1.52 -2.74 0.05
N GLU A 101 1.43 -2.93 1.36
CA GLU A 101 0.22 -2.60 2.16
C GLU A 101 -0.04 -1.10 2.20
N MET A 102 0.94 -0.32 2.65
CA MET A 102 0.78 1.14 2.78
C MET A 102 0.71 1.80 1.41
N SER A 103 1.45 1.29 0.44
CA SER A 103 1.38 1.76 -0.95
C SER A 103 -0.01 1.57 -1.52
N SER A 104 -0.65 0.43 -1.25
CA SER A 104 -2.01 0.14 -1.71
C SER A 104 -3.02 1.11 -1.11
N ARG A 105 -2.92 1.38 0.19
CA ARG A 105 -3.79 2.34 0.88
C ARG A 105 -3.58 3.76 0.37
N SER A 106 -2.32 4.13 0.14
CA SER A 106 -1.97 5.45 -0.41
C SER A 106 -2.52 5.62 -1.82
N ALA A 107 -2.43 4.57 -2.65
CA ALA A 107 -2.96 4.59 -4.01
C ALA A 107 -4.48 4.81 -4.04
N ILE A 108 -5.20 4.13 -3.16
CA ILE A 108 -6.66 4.29 -3.04
C ILE A 108 -7.01 5.73 -2.65
N LEU A 109 -6.27 6.29 -1.70
CA LEU A 109 -6.45 7.67 -1.27
C LEU A 109 -6.20 8.64 -2.41
N LEU A 110 -5.09 8.48 -3.13
CA LEU A 110 -4.73 9.34 -4.26
C LEU A 110 -5.75 9.22 -5.40
N LYS A 111 -6.24 8.03 -5.67
CA LYS A 111 -7.28 7.81 -6.69
C LYS A 111 -8.52 8.65 -6.38
N LYS A 112 -8.94 8.69 -5.12
CA LYS A 112 -10.09 9.49 -4.67
C LYS A 112 -9.88 10.98 -4.89
N HIS A 113 -8.63 11.43 -4.90
CA HIS A 113 -8.28 12.84 -5.11
C HIS A 113 -7.90 13.16 -6.56
N GLY A 114 -8.21 12.26 -7.50
CA GLY A 114 -8.08 12.55 -8.94
C GLY A 114 -6.77 12.17 -9.59
N TYR A 115 -5.90 11.44 -8.89
CA TYR A 115 -4.67 10.92 -9.50
C TYR A 115 -5.00 9.70 -10.36
N LYS A 116 -4.46 9.64 -11.57
CA LYS A 116 -4.81 8.60 -12.55
C LYS A 116 -3.68 7.64 -12.89
N GLN A 117 -2.44 8.10 -12.82
CA GLN A 117 -1.26 7.32 -13.19
C GLN A 117 -0.49 6.92 -11.94
N ILE A 118 -0.99 5.89 -11.25
CA ILE A 118 -0.43 5.43 -9.98
C ILE A 118 0.13 4.03 -10.16
N PHE A 119 1.39 3.85 -9.76
CA PHE A 119 2.10 2.57 -9.84
C PHE A 119 2.70 2.24 -8.49
N ILE A 120 2.72 0.97 -8.15
CA ILE A 120 3.24 0.46 -6.88
C ILE A 120 4.37 -0.52 -7.14
N LEU A 121 5.49 -0.37 -6.43
CA LEU A 121 6.58 -1.33 -6.46
C LEU A 121 6.13 -2.62 -5.79
N LYS A 122 5.92 -3.65 -6.58
CA LYS A 122 5.31 -4.92 -6.16
C LYS A 122 6.06 -5.58 -5.01
N THR A 123 7.39 -5.57 -5.07
CA THR A 123 8.25 -6.25 -4.08
C THR A 123 8.63 -5.37 -2.90
N GLY A 124 8.38 -4.06 -2.98
CA GLY A 124 8.67 -3.12 -1.91
C GLY A 124 10.15 -2.88 -1.68
N TYR A 125 10.43 -2.03 -0.69
CA TYR A 125 11.80 -1.69 -0.32
C TYR A 125 12.56 -2.90 0.26
N ALA A 126 11.84 -3.86 0.87
CA ALA A 126 12.45 -5.05 1.47
C ALA A 126 13.32 -5.83 0.48
N ARG A 127 12.96 -5.83 -0.80
CA ARG A 127 13.68 -6.56 -1.86
C ARG A 127 14.35 -5.64 -2.88
N TRP A 128 14.46 -4.36 -2.56
CA TRP A 128 15.05 -3.39 -3.47
C TRP A 128 16.56 -3.64 -3.64
N GLU A 129 17.01 -3.77 -4.87
CA GLU A 129 18.42 -4.00 -5.21
C GLU A 129 19.08 -2.79 -5.86
N GLY A 130 18.32 -1.74 -6.11
CA GLY A 130 18.85 -0.52 -6.73
C GLY A 130 19.58 0.38 -5.75
N LYS A 131 19.88 1.59 -6.22
CA LYS A 131 20.60 2.59 -5.42
C LYS A 131 19.74 3.13 -4.29
N THR A 132 20.36 3.33 -3.14
CA THR A 132 19.71 3.87 -1.95
C THR A 132 20.46 5.07 -1.40
N LYS A 133 19.79 5.80 -0.52
CA LYS A 133 20.35 6.94 0.18
C LYS A 133 19.87 6.92 1.63
N LYS A 134 20.70 7.40 2.55
CA LYS A 134 20.31 7.66 3.94
C LYS A 134 20.22 9.17 4.13
N SER A 135 19.21 9.60 4.86
CA SER A 135 19.14 11.02 5.20
C SER A 135 20.17 11.36 6.26
N ALA A 136 20.95 12.40 6.03
CA ALA A 136 21.87 12.92 7.02
C ALA A 136 21.08 13.59 8.13
N ILE A 137 21.39 13.26 9.39
CA ILE A 137 20.77 13.87 10.56
C ILE A 137 21.74 14.82 11.21
#